data_bc84cbf02ac8e2f65c83feee42d3df74
#
_entry.id   bc84cbf02ac8e2f65c83feee42d3df74
#
_cell.length_a   1.000
_cell.length_b   1.000
_cell.length_c   1.000
_cell.angle_alpha   90.00
_cell.angle_beta   90.00
_cell.angle_gamma   90.00
#
_symmetry.space_group_name_H-M   'P 1'
#
loop_
_entity.id
_entity.type
_entity.pdbx_description
1 polymer ?
#
loop_
_entity_poly.entity_id
_entity_poly.type
_entity_poly.pdbx_seq_one_letter_code
_entity_poly.pdbx_strand_id
1 'polypeptide(L)'
;MKDFIIGVNYWASHAGTNMWRNWNEEVVRADISFLSENNIKTLRVFPIWPDSQPIKPYYTSGALYEYRMEDDSLPKNPYYLDETMLARFEKFLDICGEFGVEVIVGLVTGWMSGRLFVPTPLLDKNVYTDATSLMFQEKFVRGFVCRFKHRSEIKSWDLGNECNCMMSFPSRAVAYSWTALITNTIKSVDSTRDVVSGMDGLSINGSWNIFDQAELLDVFTTHPYPYWAEYGSVDRLMSIRTLLLATAVNKFYIDVGGKPSLVEELGTMGPQVCSEENAADFANVNLFSTWANGAEGMMWWCSFDQKHLKFPPYSWKKCEVELGMAEADYTAKPVLKTFKKFGDFLNNSKIDLPKAKEDAVVILTRETEQRAIGWMAYVLAKMAGANLKFCYCEKEIPKSDIYLLPSISGPDVMPQEKLDDLVERVYNGATLYISADCGMLPEFAKLTGVKNLDFDRSNKGGSFMLEGKNINYSRNCKHYIEICGAEAICQNEEEIIFTKFGFGKGTVYYLNYPLEKNFMNKSNAFDGDDYLIYKQIFANKESIVNARNKYLGVTVHPTENGAITVIINYSGECHSCDITLNDEYIIEEVICGDINTIKPFESTVIKLKKII
;
A
#
# COMPACT_ATOMS: atom_id res chain seq x y z
N MET A 1 4.91 7.49 -19.25
CA MET A 1 4.21 7.24 -17.96
C MET A 1 4.06 8.53 -17.19
N LYS A 2 3.12 8.62 -16.22
CA LYS A 2 3.08 9.75 -15.28
C LYS A 2 4.36 9.73 -14.44
N ASP A 3 4.92 10.90 -14.09
CA ASP A 3 6.09 10.98 -13.21
C ASP A 3 5.73 10.46 -11.82
N PHE A 4 6.67 9.75 -11.18
CA PHE A 4 6.49 9.25 -9.82
C PHE A 4 6.33 10.43 -8.84
N ILE A 5 5.22 10.46 -8.11
CA ILE A 5 4.89 11.53 -7.17
C ILE A 5 5.81 11.45 -5.96
N ILE A 6 6.57 12.52 -5.73
CA ILE A 6 7.34 12.74 -4.50
C ILE A 6 6.62 13.85 -3.74
N GLY A 7 5.94 13.50 -2.66
CA GLY A 7 5.06 14.43 -1.98
C GLY A 7 5.04 14.35 -0.48
N VAL A 8 4.26 15.24 0.11
CA VAL A 8 4.03 15.29 1.56
C VAL A 8 2.61 15.75 1.87
N ASN A 9 2.06 15.28 2.98
CA ASN A 9 0.83 15.80 3.54
C ASN A 9 1.14 17.13 4.24
N TYR A 10 0.48 18.22 3.80
CA TYR A 10 0.84 19.57 4.20
C TYR A 10 -0.11 20.15 5.22
N TRP A 11 0.47 20.59 6.30
CA TRP A 11 -0.10 21.53 7.26
C TRP A 11 0.88 22.69 7.42
N ALA A 12 0.37 23.94 7.45
CA ALA A 12 1.23 25.10 7.65
C ALA A 12 2.00 24.99 8.98
N SER A 13 3.30 25.23 8.93
CA SER A 13 4.25 25.03 10.04
C SER A 13 3.82 25.73 11.34
N HIS A 14 3.16 26.90 11.25
CA HIS A 14 2.75 27.72 12.40
C HIS A 14 1.39 27.34 13.01
N ALA A 15 0.53 26.62 12.27
CA ALA A 15 -0.88 26.52 12.62
C ALA A 15 -1.50 25.11 12.45
N GLY A 16 -0.81 24.16 11.84
CA GLY A 16 -1.35 22.81 11.65
C GLY A 16 -2.75 22.82 11.05
N THR A 17 -3.68 22.02 11.61
CA THR A 17 -5.07 21.94 11.14
C THR A 17 -5.86 23.26 11.24
N ASN A 18 -5.39 24.24 11.99
CA ASN A 18 -6.01 25.57 12.06
C ASN A 18 -5.47 26.55 11.00
N MET A 19 -4.68 26.10 10.03
CA MET A 19 -4.02 26.99 9.06
C MET A 19 -4.99 27.91 8.31
N TRP A 20 -6.20 27.43 8.01
CA TRP A 20 -7.20 28.22 7.30
C TRP A 20 -7.82 29.31 8.16
N ARG A 21 -8.03 29.06 9.46
CA ARG A 21 -8.50 30.07 10.43
C ARG A 21 -7.39 31.05 10.81
N ASN A 22 -6.18 30.55 11.05
CA ASN A 22 -4.99 31.31 11.43
C ASN A 22 -4.09 31.54 10.21
N TRP A 23 -4.66 32.02 9.11
CA TRP A 23 -3.94 32.23 7.87
C TRP A 23 -2.79 33.23 8.04
N ASN A 24 -1.60 32.82 7.61
CA ASN A 24 -0.42 33.68 7.50
C ASN A 24 0.27 33.40 6.15
N GLU A 25 0.08 34.32 5.19
CA GLU A 25 0.59 34.17 3.84
C GLU A 25 2.12 34.08 3.79
N GLU A 26 2.82 34.85 4.63
CA GLU A 26 4.29 34.86 4.65
C GLU A 26 4.86 33.50 5.09
N VAL A 27 4.27 32.90 6.12
CA VAL A 27 4.68 31.56 6.60
C VAL A 27 4.34 30.50 5.57
N VAL A 28 3.13 30.52 4.99
CA VAL A 28 2.74 29.54 3.96
C VAL A 28 3.69 29.63 2.75
N ARG A 29 4.06 30.83 2.33
CA ARG A 29 5.01 31.07 1.25
C ARG A 29 6.41 30.51 1.58
N ALA A 30 6.89 30.73 2.79
CA ALA A 30 8.17 30.19 3.25
C ALA A 30 8.14 28.65 3.32
N ASP A 31 7.05 28.06 3.83
CA ASP A 31 6.83 26.61 3.87
C ASP A 31 6.92 26.00 2.46
N ILE A 32 6.18 26.55 1.50
CA ILE A 32 6.10 26.04 0.12
C ILE A 32 7.46 26.19 -0.60
N SER A 33 8.14 27.35 -0.43
CA SER A 33 9.49 27.56 -0.95
C SER A 33 10.45 26.50 -0.41
N PHE A 34 10.49 26.32 0.90
CA PHE A 34 11.36 25.34 1.57
C PHE A 34 11.11 23.91 1.07
N LEU A 35 9.86 23.49 0.96
CA LEU A 35 9.50 22.16 0.48
C LEU A 35 9.90 21.97 -1.00
N SER A 36 9.59 22.96 -1.84
CA SER A 36 9.94 22.94 -3.27
C SER A 36 11.45 22.85 -3.51
N GLU A 37 12.27 23.58 -2.75
CA GLU A 37 13.74 23.55 -2.80
C GLU A 37 14.33 22.17 -2.40
N ASN A 38 13.53 21.39 -1.66
CA ASN A 38 13.87 20.03 -1.26
C ASN A 38 13.20 18.95 -2.14
N ASN A 39 12.83 19.28 -3.39
CA ASN A 39 12.20 18.39 -4.38
C ASN A 39 10.83 17.83 -3.97
N ILE A 40 10.16 18.42 -2.99
CA ILE A 40 8.76 18.10 -2.70
C ILE A 40 7.89 18.92 -3.65
N LYS A 41 7.38 18.28 -4.70
CA LYS A 41 6.64 18.93 -5.78
C LYS A 41 5.14 18.66 -5.77
N THR A 42 4.68 17.80 -4.87
CA THR A 42 3.25 17.52 -4.68
C THR A 42 2.88 17.61 -3.21
N LEU A 43 1.85 18.37 -2.90
CA LEU A 43 1.30 18.50 -1.55
C LEU A 43 -0.11 17.93 -1.52
N ARG A 44 -0.44 17.15 -0.51
CA ARG A 44 -1.82 16.82 -0.18
C ARG A 44 -2.30 17.79 0.90
N VAL A 45 -3.40 18.49 0.65
CA VAL A 45 -3.92 19.56 1.50
C VAL A 45 -5.42 19.40 1.73
N PHE A 46 -5.90 19.89 2.86
CA PHE A 46 -7.25 19.66 3.33
C PHE A 46 -7.98 20.96 3.63
N PRO A 47 -8.99 21.35 2.85
CA PRO A 47 -9.89 22.45 3.20
C PRO A 47 -10.84 21.98 4.30
N ILE A 48 -10.47 22.15 5.56
CA ILE A 48 -11.22 21.66 6.73
C ILE A 48 -12.72 21.93 6.58
N TRP A 49 -13.55 20.88 6.52
CA TRP A 49 -14.97 20.97 6.23
C TRP A 49 -15.73 21.95 7.15
N PRO A 50 -15.66 21.86 8.51
CA PRO A 50 -16.36 22.80 9.39
C PRO A 50 -15.87 24.25 9.27
N ASP A 51 -14.62 24.47 8.83
CA ASP A 51 -14.09 25.81 8.62
C ASP A 51 -14.58 26.40 7.31
N SER A 52 -14.65 25.57 6.27
CA SER A 52 -15.06 25.99 4.93
C SER A 52 -16.58 26.07 4.77
N GLN A 53 -17.35 25.35 5.58
CA GLN A 53 -18.81 25.35 5.58
C GLN A 53 -19.33 25.50 7.02
N PRO A 54 -19.14 26.70 7.65
CA PRO A 54 -19.51 26.98 9.03
C PRO A 54 -21.01 27.26 9.13
N ILE A 55 -21.82 26.20 9.15
CA ILE A 55 -23.29 26.26 9.17
C ILE A 55 -23.85 26.27 10.59
N LYS A 56 -24.97 26.96 10.78
CA LYS A 56 -25.74 27.05 12.01
C LYS A 56 -27.22 26.89 11.71
N PRO A 57 -27.93 25.97 12.40
CA PRO A 57 -29.37 25.79 12.20
C PRO A 57 -30.18 26.75 13.06
N TYR A 58 -31.28 27.22 12.51
CA TYR A 58 -32.34 27.90 13.23
C TYR A 58 -33.63 27.10 13.13
N TYR A 59 -34.32 26.98 14.23
CA TYR A 59 -35.61 26.34 14.27
C TYR A 59 -36.71 27.37 14.04
N THR A 60 -37.51 27.22 13.00
CA THR A 60 -38.62 28.09 12.68
C THR A 60 -39.92 27.61 13.33
N SER A 61 -40.92 28.50 13.48
CA SER A 61 -42.26 28.19 14.06
C SER A 61 -43.04 27.10 13.31
N GLY A 62 -42.65 26.76 12.08
CA GLY A 62 -43.25 25.67 11.29
C GLY A 62 -42.55 24.32 11.43
N ALA A 63 -41.78 24.11 12.48
CA ALA A 63 -40.93 22.91 12.67
C ALA A 63 -39.91 22.67 11.55
N LEU A 64 -39.48 23.72 10.88
CA LEU A 64 -38.51 23.69 9.82
C LEU A 64 -37.15 24.22 10.30
N TYR A 65 -36.07 23.68 9.76
CA TYR A 65 -34.76 24.25 9.97
C TYR A 65 -34.41 25.23 8.84
N GLU A 66 -34.01 26.44 9.22
CA GLU A 66 -33.31 27.39 8.36
C GLU A 66 -31.81 27.30 8.69
N TYR A 67 -30.97 27.18 7.67
CA TYR A 67 -29.52 27.18 7.86
C TYR A 67 -28.93 28.54 7.49
N ARG A 68 -28.08 29.06 8.34
CA ARG A 68 -27.28 30.27 8.14
C ARG A 68 -25.81 29.97 8.32
N MET A 69 -24.97 30.98 8.13
CA MET A 69 -23.57 30.90 8.52
C MET A 69 -23.44 31.03 10.05
N GLU A 70 -22.33 30.59 10.63
CA GLU A 70 -22.10 30.57 12.08
C GLU A 70 -22.22 31.97 12.73
N ASP A 71 -21.91 33.04 11.97
CA ASP A 71 -22.05 34.43 12.36
C ASP A 71 -23.47 35.02 12.20
N ASP A 72 -24.47 34.14 12.00
CA ASP A 72 -25.87 34.46 11.76
C ASP A 72 -26.16 35.15 10.41
N SER A 73 -25.17 35.35 9.57
CA SER A 73 -25.37 35.91 8.22
C SER A 73 -26.03 34.92 7.29
N LEU A 74 -26.67 35.45 6.23
CA LEU A 74 -27.14 34.64 5.12
C LEU A 74 -25.93 34.14 4.29
N PRO A 75 -26.00 32.92 3.75
CA PRO A 75 -24.93 32.40 2.90
C PRO A 75 -24.79 33.25 1.63
N LYS A 76 -23.57 33.62 1.26
CA LYS A 76 -23.26 34.40 0.04
C LYS A 76 -23.31 33.54 -1.23
N ASN A 77 -23.34 32.24 -1.11
CA ASN A 77 -23.41 31.28 -2.20
C ASN A 77 -24.35 30.12 -1.84
N PRO A 78 -24.90 29.39 -2.83
CA PRO A 78 -25.86 28.31 -2.58
C PRO A 78 -25.27 27.08 -1.88
N TYR A 79 -23.95 27.03 -1.72
CA TYR A 79 -23.20 25.92 -1.15
C TYR A 79 -22.89 26.12 0.33
N TYR A 80 -23.21 27.27 0.90
CA TYR A 80 -22.88 27.67 2.29
C TYR A 80 -21.37 27.70 2.56
N LEU A 81 -20.56 28.00 1.55
CA LEU A 81 -19.10 28.09 1.70
C LEU A 81 -18.71 29.49 2.20
N ASP A 82 -17.72 29.51 3.11
CA ASP A 82 -17.15 30.75 3.61
C ASP A 82 -16.19 31.35 2.58
N GLU A 83 -16.51 32.58 2.11
CA GLU A 83 -15.72 33.25 1.09
C GLU A 83 -14.30 33.62 1.54
N THR A 84 -14.07 33.79 2.85
CA THR A 84 -12.74 34.05 3.39
C THR A 84 -11.88 32.78 3.29
N MET A 85 -12.43 31.63 3.63
CA MET A 85 -11.71 30.35 3.47
C MET A 85 -11.42 30.05 1.99
N LEU A 86 -12.38 30.30 1.10
CA LEU A 86 -12.17 30.15 -0.35
C LEU A 86 -11.06 31.08 -0.87
N ALA A 87 -11.05 32.34 -0.45
CA ALA A 87 -10.01 33.30 -0.84
C ALA A 87 -8.62 32.89 -0.33
N ARG A 88 -8.52 32.36 0.91
CA ARG A 88 -7.27 31.83 1.46
C ARG A 88 -6.78 30.60 0.69
N PHE A 89 -7.69 29.71 0.31
CA PHE A 89 -7.35 28.56 -0.52
C PHE A 89 -6.90 28.96 -1.94
N GLU A 90 -7.54 29.98 -2.52
CA GLU A 90 -7.12 30.55 -3.80
C GLU A 90 -5.69 31.11 -3.72
N LYS A 91 -5.40 31.87 -2.66
CA LYS A 91 -4.05 32.40 -2.38
C LYS A 91 -3.03 31.29 -2.16
N PHE A 92 -3.40 30.20 -1.49
CA PHE A 92 -2.55 29.03 -1.31
C PHE A 92 -2.17 28.42 -2.69
N LEU A 93 -3.14 28.27 -3.58
CA LEU A 93 -2.88 27.77 -4.95
C LEU A 93 -1.99 28.73 -5.75
N ASP A 94 -2.18 30.06 -5.61
CA ASP A 94 -1.28 31.03 -6.24
C ASP A 94 0.18 30.81 -5.79
N ILE A 95 0.40 30.65 -4.49
CA ILE A 95 1.72 30.37 -3.93
C ILE A 95 2.28 29.04 -4.45
N CYS A 96 1.47 27.98 -4.49
CA CYS A 96 1.90 26.70 -5.06
C CYS A 96 2.33 26.85 -6.52
N GLY A 97 1.57 27.60 -7.33
CA GLY A 97 1.90 27.90 -8.73
C GLY A 97 3.22 28.67 -8.90
N GLU A 98 3.50 29.64 -8.03
CA GLU A 98 4.77 30.39 -8.02
C GLU A 98 5.99 29.48 -7.85
N PHE A 99 5.88 28.42 -7.04
CA PHE A 99 6.97 27.49 -6.76
C PHE A 99 6.90 26.18 -7.58
N GLY A 100 5.98 26.06 -8.53
CA GLY A 100 5.80 24.88 -9.37
C GLY A 100 5.41 23.63 -8.57
N VAL A 101 4.54 23.79 -7.59
CA VAL A 101 4.04 22.73 -6.73
C VAL A 101 2.60 22.37 -7.10
N GLU A 102 2.34 21.10 -7.30
CA GLU A 102 1.00 20.54 -7.55
C GLU A 102 0.29 20.17 -6.24
N VAL A 103 -1.03 20.13 -6.27
CA VAL A 103 -1.86 19.92 -5.08
C VAL A 103 -2.86 18.77 -5.29
N ILE A 104 -2.89 17.82 -4.38
CA ILE A 104 -3.98 16.84 -4.20
C ILE A 104 -4.90 17.41 -3.11
N VAL A 105 -6.19 17.57 -3.42
CA VAL A 105 -7.13 18.24 -2.52
C VAL A 105 -8.03 17.21 -1.83
N GLY A 106 -7.79 16.96 -0.54
CA GLY A 106 -8.62 16.09 0.30
C GLY A 106 -9.89 16.81 0.75
N LEU A 107 -11.01 16.58 0.06
CA LEU A 107 -12.24 17.37 0.22
C LEU A 107 -12.95 17.13 1.55
N VAL A 108 -13.48 15.93 1.79
CA VAL A 108 -14.12 15.61 3.06
C VAL A 108 -13.05 15.18 4.04
N THR A 109 -12.49 16.13 4.80
CA THR A 109 -11.38 15.83 5.73
C THR A 109 -11.73 14.67 6.67
N GLY A 110 -12.95 14.66 7.21
CA GLY A 110 -13.47 13.60 8.05
C GLY A 110 -12.60 13.33 9.27
N TRP A 111 -11.93 12.20 9.28
CA TRP A 111 -11.03 11.80 10.36
C TRP A 111 -9.61 12.33 10.10
N MET A 112 -9.02 13.03 11.08
CA MET A 112 -7.67 13.60 10.97
C MET A 112 -7.00 13.65 12.33
N SER A 113 -5.84 13.00 12.48
CA SER A 113 -5.01 13.07 13.70
C SER A 113 -5.79 12.76 14.98
N GLY A 114 -6.76 11.85 14.93
CA GLY A 114 -7.60 11.49 16.07
C GLY A 114 -8.74 12.46 16.38
N ARG A 115 -9.09 13.34 15.44
CA ARG A 115 -10.24 14.25 15.54
C ARG A 115 -11.18 14.07 14.35
N LEU A 116 -12.50 14.07 14.63
CA LEU A 116 -13.53 14.14 13.61
C LEU A 116 -13.82 15.60 13.26
N PHE A 117 -13.66 15.97 11.99
CA PHE A 117 -13.90 17.31 11.46
C PHE A 117 -15.23 17.34 10.70
N VAL A 118 -16.30 17.60 11.43
CA VAL A 118 -17.67 17.73 10.91
C VAL A 118 -18.26 19.04 11.42
N PRO A 119 -19.02 19.81 10.62
CA PRO A 119 -19.73 20.98 11.09
C PRO A 119 -20.57 20.71 12.33
N THR A 120 -20.55 21.61 13.30
CA THR A 120 -21.18 21.42 14.62
C THR A 120 -22.63 20.90 14.57
N PRO A 121 -23.52 21.38 13.70
CA PRO A 121 -24.89 20.89 13.62
C PRO A 121 -25.04 19.46 13.10
N LEU A 122 -23.96 18.86 12.61
CA LEU A 122 -23.96 17.51 12.00
C LEU A 122 -23.20 16.49 12.86
N LEU A 123 -22.67 16.89 14.03
CA LEU A 123 -21.84 16.03 14.89
C LEU A 123 -22.60 14.82 15.46
N ASP A 124 -23.91 14.94 15.68
CA ASP A 124 -24.78 13.87 16.17
C ASP A 124 -25.40 13.01 15.04
N LYS A 125 -25.09 13.34 13.79
CA LYS A 125 -25.63 12.69 12.61
C LYS A 125 -24.66 11.67 12.02
N ASN A 126 -25.21 10.60 11.46
CA ASN A 126 -24.38 9.66 10.72
C ASN A 126 -23.94 10.27 9.38
N VAL A 127 -22.62 10.46 9.22
CA VAL A 127 -22.04 11.13 8.03
C VAL A 127 -22.30 10.36 6.73
N TYR A 128 -22.57 9.06 6.79
CA TYR A 128 -22.79 8.23 5.60
C TYR A 128 -24.25 8.06 5.23
N THR A 129 -25.20 8.31 6.13
CA THR A 129 -26.61 7.94 5.93
C THR A 129 -27.62 9.05 6.24
N ASP A 130 -27.26 10.04 7.07
CA ASP A 130 -28.18 11.13 7.38
C ASP A 130 -28.33 12.06 6.17
N ALA A 131 -29.56 12.24 5.71
CA ALA A 131 -29.86 13.02 4.52
C ALA A 131 -29.39 14.48 4.59
N THR A 132 -29.43 15.09 5.78
CA THR A 132 -28.95 16.47 5.98
C THR A 132 -27.42 16.52 5.88
N SER A 133 -26.75 15.55 6.49
CA SER A 133 -25.28 15.44 6.41
C SER A 133 -24.83 15.22 4.96
N LEU A 134 -25.45 14.29 4.25
CA LEU A 134 -25.15 14.02 2.83
C LEU A 134 -25.40 15.24 1.94
N MET A 135 -26.51 15.98 2.18
CA MET A 135 -26.81 17.21 1.44
C MET A 135 -25.71 18.27 1.62
N PHE A 136 -25.20 18.45 2.85
CA PHE A 136 -24.15 19.43 3.10
C PHE A 136 -22.78 18.97 2.60
N GLN A 137 -22.48 17.68 2.63
CA GLN A 137 -21.26 17.15 1.98
C GLN A 137 -21.32 17.36 0.46
N GLU A 138 -22.44 17.06 -0.17
CA GLU A 138 -22.64 17.28 -1.61
C GLU A 138 -22.46 18.77 -1.97
N LYS A 139 -23.10 19.68 -1.22
CA LYS A 139 -22.97 21.13 -1.42
C LYS A 139 -21.53 21.58 -1.23
N PHE A 140 -20.85 21.11 -0.18
CA PHE A 140 -19.45 21.43 0.09
C PHE A 140 -18.54 21.02 -1.08
N VAL A 141 -18.62 19.74 -1.49
CA VAL A 141 -17.81 19.18 -2.57
C VAL A 141 -18.10 19.89 -3.89
N ARG A 142 -19.37 20.01 -4.26
CA ARG A 142 -19.77 20.68 -5.50
C ARG A 142 -19.28 22.13 -5.55
N GLY A 143 -19.52 22.88 -4.49
CA GLY A 143 -19.16 24.30 -4.44
C GLY A 143 -17.65 24.50 -4.50
N PHE A 144 -16.89 23.67 -3.77
CA PHE A 144 -15.44 23.74 -3.74
C PHE A 144 -14.83 23.37 -5.11
N VAL A 145 -15.26 22.27 -5.71
CA VAL A 145 -14.82 21.86 -7.06
C VAL A 145 -15.23 22.89 -8.12
N CYS A 146 -16.47 23.43 -8.08
CA CYS A 146 -16.90 24.50 -8.99
C CYS A 146 -15.98 25.72 -8.93
N ARG A 147 -15.55 26.10 -7.71
CA ARG A 147 -14.70 27.28 -7.50
C ARG A 147 -13.30 27.10 -8.09
N PHE A 148 -12.73 25.88 -7.94
CA PHE A 148 -11.30 25.68 -8.21
C PHE A 148 -10.97 24.77 -9.39
N LYS A 149 -11.95 24.18 -10.10
CA LYS A 149 -11.70 23.28 -11.24
C LYS A 149 -10.85 23.86 -12.37
N HIS A 150 -10.77 25.18 -12.47
CA HIS A 150 -9.97 25.86 -13.50
C HIS A 150 -8.50 26.04 -13.10
N ARG A 151 -8.11 25.72 -11.88
CA ARG A 151 -6.75 25.89 -11.34
C ARG A 151 -5.85 24.73 -11.80
N SER A 152 -4.79 25.05 -12.51
CA SER A 152 -3.83 24.07 -13.03
C SER A 152 -2.96 23.44 -11.94
N GLU A 153 -2.83 24.09 -10.80
CA GLU A 153 -2.08 23.61 -9.65
C GLU A 153 -2.73 22.38 -9.02
N ILE A 154 -4.04 22.20 -9.20
CA ILE A 154 -4.74 21.01 -8.70
C ILE A 154 -4.48 19.83 -9.62
N LYS A 155 -3.77 18.82 -9.09
CA LYS A 155 -3.44 17.56 -9.76
C LYS A 155 -4.62 16.58 -9.77
N SER A 156 -5.25 16.39 -8.62
CA SER A 156 -6.37 15.46 -8.43
C SER A 156 -7.26 15.88 -7.25
N TRP A 157 -8.49 15.37 -7.29
CA TRP A 157 -9.44 15.50 -6.20
C TRP A 157 -9.41 14.21 -5.37
N ASP A 158 -9.19 14.34 -4.08
CA ASP A 158 -9.25 13.26 -3.13
C ASP A 158 -10.59 13.33 -2.39
N LEU A 159 -11.26 12.19 -2.16
CA LEU A 159 -12.54 12.16 -1.44
C LEU A 159 -12.43 12.83 -0.07
N GLY A 160 -11.29 12.70 0.58
CA GLY A 160 -10.97 13.30 1.86
C GLY A 160 -9.92 12.51 2.62
N ASN A 161 -9.82 12.70 3.93
CA ASN A 161 -8.84 11.97 4.73
C ASN A 161 -9.50 10.84 5.52
N GLU A 162 -9.03 9.62 5.30
CA GLU A 162 -9.47 8.41 6.00
C GLU A 162 -11.00 8.33 6.14
N CYS A 163 -11.68 8.59 5.02
CA CYS A 163 -13.13 8.67 5.00
C CYS A 163 -13.81 7.39 5.47
N ASN A 164 -13.13 6.26 5.42
CA ASN A 164 -13.56 4.98 5.96
C ASN A 164 -13.49 4.90 7.51
N CYS A 165 -12.86 5.87 8.17
CA CYS A 165 -12.69 5.95 9.63
C CYS A 165 -13.58 7.00 10.31
N MET A 166 -14.44 7.73 9.57
CA MET A 166 -15.24 8.83 10.12
C MET A 166 -16.27 8.39 11.17
N MET A 167 -16.82 7.21 11.04
CA MET A 167 -17.80 6.63 11.98
C MET A 167 -17.68 5.10 12.01
N SER A 168 -18.49 4.46 12.90
CA SER A 168 -18.58 3.00 12.95
C SER A 168 -18.94 2.40 11.59
N PHE A 169 -18.43 1.22 11.33
CA PHE A 169 -18.47 0.55 10.03
C PHE A 169 -19.86 0.58 9.38
N PRO A 170 -20.01 1.20 8.22
CA PRO A 170 -21.24 1.14 7.44
C PRO A 170 -21.40 -0.27 6.83
N SER A 171 -22.62 -0.59 6.35
CA SER A 171 -22.74 -1.73 5.45
C SER A 171 -22.05 -1.46 4.12
N ARG A 172 -21.71 -2.52 3.36
CA ARG A 172 -21.09 -2.38 2.03
C ARG A 172 -21.91 -1.48 1.10
N ALA A 173 -23.25 -1.63 1.12
CA ALA A 173 -24.14 -0.80 0.31
C ALA A 173 -24.06 0.69 0.69
N VAL A 174 -23.93 1.00 1.99
CA VAL A 174 -23.77 2.39 2.47
C VAL A 174 -22.42 2.95 2.05
N ALA A 175 -21.34 2.19 2.20
CA ALA A 175 -20.01 2.60 1.77
C ALA A 175 -19.95 2.88 0.26
N TYR A 176 -20.54 1.99 -0.55
CA TYR A 176 -20.70 2.18 -2.00
C TYR A 176 -21.47 3.46 -2.32
N SER A 177 -22.64 3.64 -1.72
CA SER A 177 -23.53 4.77 -2.02
C SER A 177 -22.90 6.11 -1.63
N TRP A 178 -22.19 6.15 -0.49
CA TRP A 178 -21.48 7.36 -0.06
C TRP A 178 -20.33 7.70 -1.02
N THR A 179 -19.50 6.72 -1.37
CA THR A 179 -18.40 6.93 -2.33
C THR A 179 -18.94 7.38 -3.68
N ALA A 180 -20.03 6.74 -4.17
CA ALA A 180 -20.66 7.13 -5.43
C ALA A 180 -21.22 8.56 -5.38
N LEU A 181 -21.82 8.98 -4.26
CA LEU A 181 -22.31 10.34 -4.09
C LEU A 181 -21.17 11.35 -4.24
N ILE A 182 -20.10 11.18 -3.48
CA ILE A 182 -18.98 12.15 -3.48
C ILE A 182 -18.28 12.15 -4.83
N THR A 183 -17.92 10.97 -5.36
CA THR A 183 -17.24 10.85 -6.66
C THR A 183 -18.06 11.43 -7.81
N ASN A 184 -19.35 11.09 -7.88
CA ASN A 184 -20.23 11.61 -8.94
C ASN A 184 -20.45 13.12 -8.80
N THR A 185 -20.48 13.65 -7.58
CA THR A 185 -20.52 15.09 -7.35
C THR A 185 -19.29 15.77 -7.96
N ILE A 186 -18.07 15.25 -7.68
CA ILE A 186 -16.82 15.75 -8.26
C ILE A 186 -16.88 15.66 -9.78
N LYS A 187 -17.10 14.46 -10.34
CA LYS A 187 -17.07 14.19 -11.77
C LYS A 187 -18.13 14.97 -12.57
N SER A 188 -19.28 15.28 -11.97
CA SER A 188 -20.32 16.12 -12.60
C SER A 188 -19.87 17.58 -12.80
N VAL A 189 -18.87 18.02 -12.07
CA VAL A 189 -18.33 19.39 -12.10
C VAL A 189 -16.98 19.45 -12.82
N ASP A 190 -16.11 18.50 -12.55
CA ASP A 190 -14.77 18.35 -13.14
C ASP A 190 -14.52 16.88 -13.51
N SER A 191 -14.72 16.56 -14.77
CA SER A 191 -14.47 15.23 -15.34
C SER A 191 -13.04 15.05 -15.86
N THR A 192 -12.18 16.07 -15.74
CA THR A 192 -10.85 16.08 -16.35
C THR A 192 -9.75 15.58 -15.44
N ARG A 193 -9.95 15.67 -14.12
CA ARG A 193 -8.97 15.21 -13.12
C ARG A 193 -9.35 13.87 -12.53
N ASP A 194 -8.33 13.13 -12.14
CA ASP A 194 -8.50 11.88 -11.40
C ASP A 194 -9.13 12.15 -10.03
N VAL A 195 -10.00 11.23 -9.60
CA VAL A 195 -10.51 11.17 -8.22
C VAL A 195 -9.80 10.04 -7.49
N VAL A 196 -9.13 10.39 -6.38
CA VAL A 196 -8.39 9.45 -5.55
C VAL A 196 -9.15 9.10 -4.27
N SER A 197 -8.85 7.95 -3.65
CA SER A 197 -9.73 7.38 -2.62
C SER A 197 -9.64 8.04 -1.25
N GLY A 198 -8.48 8.53 -0.82
CA GLY A 198 -8.26 9.10 0.52
C GLY A 198 -8.59 8.16 1.68
N MET A 199 -8.45 6.85 1.48
CA MET A 199 -8.82 5.82 2.47
C MET A 199 -7.59 5.08 2.98
N ASP A 200 -7.57 4.76 4.28
CA ASP A 200 -6.46 4.05 4.89
C ASP A 200 -6.43 2.57 4.50
N GLY A 201 -7.58 1.95 4.34
CA GLY A 201 -7.66 0.51 4.06
C GLY A 201 -8.89 0.06 3.28
N LEU A 202 -8.65 -0.70 2.21
CA LEU A 202 -9.67 -1.41 1.46
C LEU A 202 -9.47 -2.92 1.62
N SER A 203 -10.55 -3.68 1.51
CA SER A 203 -10.51 -5.14 1.63
C SER A 203 -11.35 -5.83 0.56
N ILE A 204 -11.13 -7.13 0.37
CA ILE A 204 -11.94 -7.93 -0.55
C ILE A 204 -13.33 -8.18 0.02
N ASN A 205 -13.44 -8.43 1.32
CA ASN A 205 -14.68 -8.91 1.96
C ASN A 205 -15.32 -7.89 2.92
N GLY A 206 -14.71 -6.71 3.10
CA GLY A 206 -15.19 -5.69 4.03
C GLY A 206 -16.22 -4.73 3.43
N SER A 207 -16.75 -3.84 4.26
CA SER A 207 -17.67 -2.78 3.84
C SER A 207 -17.04 -1.85 2.80
N TRP A 208 -15.79 -1.47 2.99
CA TRP A 208 -15.00 -0.72 2.02
C TRP A 208 -14.33 -1.69 1.07
N ASN A 209 -15.15 -2.20 0.15
CA ASN A 209 -14.75 -3.28 -0.76
C ASN A 209 -13.93 -2.72 -1.92
N ILE A 210 -12.77 -3.34 -2.18
CA ILE A 210 -11.82 -2.86 -3.21
C ILE A 210 -12.43 -2.87 -4.61
N PHE A 211 -13.31 -3.82 -4.93
CA PHE A 211 -13.94 -3.90 -6.25
C PHE A 211 -14.99 -2.80 -6.45
N ASP A 212 -15.77 -2.49 -5.39
CA ASP A 212 -16.72 -1.38 -5.41
C ASP A 212 -15.98 -0.04 -5.58
N GLN A 213 -14.88 0.12 -4.89
CA GLN A 213 -14.05 1.33 -5.02
C GLN A 213 -13.40 1.43 -6.40
N ALA A 214 -13.00 0.31 -7.01
CA ALA A 214 -12.45 0.26 -8.36
C ALA A 214 -13.45 0.72 -9.44
N GLU A 215 -14.74 0.47 -9.22
CA GLU A 215 -15.81 0.94 -10.12
C GLU A 215 -15.96 2.46 -10.08
N LEU A 216 -15.76 3.06 -8.91
CA LEU A 216 -16.10 4.45 -8.64
C LEU A 216 -14.92 5.43 -8.77
N LEU A 217 -13.69 4.97 -8.54
CA LEU A 217 -12.50 5.82 -8.42
C LEU A 217 -11.51 5.62 -9.58
N ASP A 218 -10.64 6.60 -9.80
CA ASP A 218 -9.59 6.51 -10.80
C ASP A 218 -8.28 5.95 -10.23
N VAL A 219 -7.93 6.34 -9.00
CA VAL A 219 -6.69 5.95 -8.32
C VAL A 219 -6.99 5.55 -6.89
N PHE A 220 -6.44 4.44 -6.45
CA PHE A 220 -6.46 4.05 -5.03
C PHE A 220 -5.40 4.78 -4.24
N THR A 221 -5.62 4.88 -2.92
CA THR A 221 -4.62 5.34 -1.98
C THR A 221 -4.42 4.35 -0.86
N THR A 222 -3.22 4.33 -0.29
CA THR A 222 -2.86 3.47 0.84
C THR A 222 -2.17 4.28 1.93
N HIS A 223 -2.46 3.96 3.21
CA HIS A 223 -1.82 4.52 4.41
C HIS A 223 -1.14 3.38 5.21
N PRO A 224 -0.10 2.72 4.68
CA PRO A 224 0.43 1.47 5.21
C PRO A 224 1.45 1.70 6.35
N TYR A 225 1.04 2.40 7.40
CA TYR A 225 1.89 2.60 8.58
C TYR A 225 2.19 1.26 9.27
N PRO A 226 3.45 0.83 9.42
CA PRO A 226 3.75 -0.45 10.08
C PRO A 226 3.27 -0.51 11.52
N TYR A 227 3.25 0.63 12.22
CA TYR A 227 2.81 0.71 13.61
C TYR A 227 1.32 0.36 13.79
N TRP A 228 0.47 0.80 12.86
CA TRP A 228 -0.98 0.59 12.91
C TRP A 228 -1.45 -0.63 12.11
N ALA A 229 -0.62 -1.10 11.18
CA ALA A 229 -0.99 -2.24 10.35
C ALA A 229 -1.10 -3.52 11.20
N GLU A 230 -2.19 -4.25 11.04
CA GLU A 230 -2.33 -5.59 11.61
C GLU A 230 -1.17 -6.46 11.14
N TYR A 231 -0.53 -7.17 12.05
CA TYR A 231 0.71 -7.94 11.83
C TYR A 231 1.95 -7.10 11.46
N GLY A 232 1.86 -5.77 11.40
CA GLY A 232 2.98 -4.88 11.07
C GLY A 232 4.00 -4.76 12.19
N SER A 233 3.52 -4.47 13.40
CA SER A 233 4.35 -4.28 14.59
C SER A 233 4.74 -5.60 15.32
N VAL A 234 4.59 -6.74 14.66
CA VAL A 234 5.10 -8.04 15.15
C VAL A 234 6.63 -8.09 15.10
N ASP A 235 7.24 -7.42 14.14
CA ASP A 235 8.69 -7.30 13.98
C ASP A 235 9.16 -5.86 14.19
N ARG A 236 10.48 -5.68 14.29
CA ARG A 236 11.08 -4.33 14.30
C ARG A 236 10.77 -3.60 12.99
N LEU A 237 10.64 -2.26 13.08
CA LEU A 237 10.35 -1.41 11.92
C LEU A 237 11.34 -1.62 10.75
N MET A 238 12.62 -1.85 11.06
CA MET A 238 13.67 -2.06 10.07
C MET A 238 13.84 -3.54 9.68
N SER A 239 12.82 -4.38 9.86
CA SER A 239 12.82 -5.75 9.35
C SER A 239 12.31 -5.82 7.91
N ILE A 240 12.72 -6.85 7.16
CA ILE A 240 12.25 -7.04 5.78
C ILE A 240 10.72 -7.14 5.66
N ARG A 241 10.03 -7.66 6.69
CA ARG A 241 8.57 -7.68 6.78
C ARG A 241 8.00 -6.27 6.64
N THR A 242 8.40 -5.38 7.52
CA THR A 242 7.89 -4.01 7.62
C THR A 242 8.35 -3.12 6.47
N LEU A 243 9.60 -3.30 6.01
CA LEU A 243 10.16 -2.57 4.87
C LEU A 243 9.43 -2.89 3.55
N LEU A 244 8.83 -4.07 3.41
CA LEU A 244 8.03 -4.47 2.24
C LEU A 244 6.53 -4.25 2.39
N LEU A 245 6.04 -3.77 3.55
CA LEU A 245 4.61 -3.59 3.78
C LEU A 245 3.97 -2.63 2.77
N ALA A 246 4.51 -1.42 2.63
CA ALA A 246 3.94 -0.41 1.74
C ALA A 246 3.92 -0.91 0.28
N THR A 247 4.99 -1.55 -0.16
CA THR A 247 5.07 -2.13 -1.51
C THR A 247 4.04 -3.25 -1.71
N ALA A 248 3.93 -4.18 -0.75
CA ALA A 248 3.00 -5.31 -0.86
C ALA A 248 1.53 -4.86 -0.85
N VAL A 249 1.17 -3.91 0.03
CA VAL A 249 -0.20 -3.36 0.11
C VAL A 249 -0.55 -2.57 -1.15
N ASN A 250 0.37 -1.70 -1.60
CA ASN A 250 0.13 -0.92 -2.82
C ASN A 250 -0.01 -1.84 -4.05
N LYS A 251 0.87 -2.85 -4.17
CA LYS A 251 0.78 -3.84 -5.26
C LYS A 251 -0.50 -4.69 -5.16
N PHE A 252 -0.94 -5.06 -3.96
CA PHE A 252 -2.23 -5.72 -3.77
C PHE A 252 -3.38 -4.86 -4.33
N TYR A 253 -3.36 -3.53 -4.11
CA TYR A 253 -4.40 -2.65 -4.64
C TYR A 253 -4.34 -2.55 -6.17
N ILE A 254 -3.16 -2.43 -6.75
CA ILE A 254 -2.96 -2.41 -8.20
C ILE A 254 -3.46 -3.71 -8.84
N ASP A 255 -3.03 -4.85 -8.31
CA ASP A 255 -3.26 -6.15 -8.95
C ASP A 255 -4.69 -6.67 -8.75
N VAL A 256 -5.23 -6.55 -7.53
CA VAL A 256 -6.57 -7.05 -7.17
C VAL A 256 -7.66 -6.07 -7.58
N GLY A 257 -7.44 -4.78 -7.33
CA GLY A 257 -8.41 -3.74 -7.68
C GLY A 257 -8.34 -3.30 -9.14
N GLY A 258 -7.20 -3.50 -9.82
CA GLY A 258 -7.03 -3.20 -11.24
C GLY A 258 -6.95 -1.69 -11.55
N LYS A 259 -6.59 -0.87 -10.58
CA LYS A 259 -6.41 0.59 -10.72
C LYS A 259 -5.01 1.00 -10.28
N PRO A 260 -4.47 2.13 -10.78
CA PRO A 260 -3.28 2.75 -10.21
C PRO A 260 -3.44 2.99 -8.71
N SER A 261 -2.34 2.98 -7.96
CA SER A 261 -2.36 3.21 -6.53
C SER A 261 -1.20 4.08 -6.06
N LEU A 262 -1.49 5.02 -5.16
CA LEU A 262 -0.57 5.97 -4.55
C LEU A 262 -0.37 5.60 -3.07
N VAL A 263 0.87 5.52 -2.62
CA VAL A 263 1.17 5.50 -1.18
C VAL A 263 1.02 6.94 -0.67
N GLU A 264 -0.18 7.29 -0.26
CA GLU A 264 -0.60 8.66 0.02
C GLU A 264 -0.19 9.14 1.41
N GLU A 265 -0.06 8.18 2.34
CA GLU A 265 0.52 8.42 3.65
C GLU A 265 1.47 7.31 4.04
N LEU A 266 2.67 7.68 4.49
CA LEU A 266 3.63 6.77 5.09
C LEU A 266 4.47 7.52 6.13
N GLY A 267 4.88 6.83 7.18
CA GLY A 267 5.72 7.39 8.24
C GLY A 267 6.07 6.35 9.29
N THR A 268 6.97 6.72 10.20
CA THR A 268 7.52 5.84 11.24
C THR A 268 6.97 6.14 12.65
N MET A 269 5.98 7.00 12.77
CA MET A 269 5.36 7.43 14.03
C MET A 269 6.29 8.21 14.98
N GLY A 270 7.31 8.88 14.40
CA GLY A 270 8.18 9.80 15.11
C GLY A 270 9.28 9.15 15.97
N PRO A 271 10.07 9.97 16.67
CA PRO A 271 11.31 9.52 17.33
C PRO A 271 11.08 8.61 18.55
N GLN A 272 9.86 8.54 19.08
CA GLN A 272 9.51 7.62 20.18
C GLN A 272 9.35 6.17 19.69
N VAL A 273 9.14 5.96 18.40
CA VAL A 273 8.98 4.64 17.78
C VAL A 273 10.22 4.27 16.97
N CYS A 274 10.82 5.25 16.31
CA CYS A 274 11.94 5.05 15.39
C CYS A 274 12.86 6.27 15.41
N SER A 275 14.18 6.07 15.47
CA SER A 275 15.12 7.19 15.35
C SER A 275 14.97 7.90 13.99
N GLU A 276 15.41 9.15 13.90
CA GLU A 276 15.32 9.93 12.66
C GLU A 276 16.21 9.34 11.53
N GLU A 277 17.33 8.72 11.89
CA GLU A 277 18.21 8.02 10.95
C GLU A 277 17.51 6.78 10.38
N ASN A 278 16.91 5.94 11.25
CA ASN A 278 16.14 4.79 10.79
C ASN A 278 14.89 5.20 10.00
N ALA A 279 14.27 6.34 10.33
CA ALA A 279 13.16 6.87 9.54
C ALA A 279 13.61 7.28 8.12
N ALA A 280 14.82 7.83 7.99
CA ALA A 280 15.43 8.15 6.70
C ALA A 280 15.75 6.89 5.87
N ASP A 281 16.31 5.87 6.51
CA ASP A 281 16.61 4.58 5.88
C ASP A 281 15.31 3.86 5.47
N PHE A 282 14.30 3.87 6.35
CA PHE A 282 12.96 3.35 6.04
C PHE A 282 12.36 4.05 4.81
N ALA A 283 12.45 5.38 4.76
CA ALA A 283 11.98 6.16 3.62
C ALA A 283 12.75 5.82 2.33
N ASN A 284 14.09 5.68 2.42
CA ASN A 284 14.92 5.32 1.27
C ASN A 284 14.50 3.98 0.65
N VAL A 285 14.37 2.94 1.48
CA VAL A 285 13.93 1.62 1.01
C VAL A 285 12.54 1.70 0.37
N ASN A 286 11.59 2.39 1.02
CA ASN A 286 10.20 2.46 0.52
C ASN A 286 10.08 3.29 -0.76
N LEU A 287 10.84 4.39 -0.93
CA LEU A 287 10.88 5.16 -2.17
C LEU A 287 11.32 4.28 -3.36
N PHE A 288 12.46 3.59 -3.25
CA PHE A 288 12.93 2.70 -4.31
C PHE A 288 12.02 1.49 -4.51
N SER A 289 11.52 0.89 -3.43
CA SER A 289 10.70 -0.32 -3.50
C SER A 289 9.33 -0.05 -4.13
N THR A 290 8.64 1.02 -3.73
CA THR A 290 7.32 1.39 -4.29
C THR A 290 7.46 1.86 -5.75
N TRP A 291 8.49 2.66 -6.07
CA TRP A 291 8.81 3.07 -7.43
C TRP A 291 9.06 1.87 -8.35
N ALA A 292 9.91 0.93 -7.93
CA ALA A 292 10.21 -0.28 -8.71
C ALA A 292 9.00 -1.23 -8.86
N ASN A 293 7.97 -1.11 -8.03
CA ASN A 293 6.80 -2.00 -8.06
C ASN A 293 5.52 -1.29 -8.54
N GLY A 294 5.66 -0.13 -9.20
CA GLY A 294 4.59 0.49 -9.99
C GLY A 294 3.61 1.35 -9.20
N ALA A 295 3.99 1.84 -8.02
CA ALA A 295 3.22 2.87 -7.34
C ALA A 295 3.22 4.18 -8.14
N GLU A 296 2.11 4.94 -8.09
CA GLU A 296 2.02 6.30 -8.68
C GLU A 296 2.93 7.30 -7.94
N GLY A 297 3.32 7.01 -6.70
CA GLY A 297 4.17 7.84 -5.87
C GLY A 297 4.18 7.45 -4.42
N MET A 298 4.90 8.24 -3.62
CA MET A 298 4.93 8.13 -2.16
C MET A 298 4.90 9.51 -1.51
N MET A 299 4.03 9.67 -0.53
CA MET A 299 3.88 10.90 0.26
C MET A 299 4.12 10.60 1.74
N TRP A 300 4.89 11.46 2.40
CA TRP A 300 5.19 11.32 3.82
C TRP A 300 4.13 12.00 4.69
N TRP A 301 3.88 11.47 5.86
CA TRP A 301 3.12 12.13 6.92
C TRP A 301 4.08 12.64 8.00
N CYS A 302 4.33 13.96 8.13
CA CYS A 302 3.81 15.07 7.38
C CYS A 302 4.93 16.10 7.09
N SER A 303 4.59 17.34 6.69
CA SER A 303 5.59 18.36 6.31
C SER A 303 6.43 18.84 7.49
N PHE A 304 5.80 19.31 8.56
CA PHE A 304 6.47 19.94 9.70
C PHE A 304 6.04 19.36 11.03
N ASP A 305 6.94 19.38 12.01
CA ASP A 305 6.62 19.09 13.40
C ASP A 305 5.66 20.12 13.99
N GLN A 306 4.79 19.66 14.88
CA GLN A 306 3.70 20.45 15.45
C GLN A 306 3.76 20.51 16.99
N LYS A 307 4.96 20.34 17.57
CA LYS A 307 5.24 20.32 19.02
C LYS A 307 4.77 21.58 19.76
N HIS A 308 4.82 22.73 19.08
CA HIS A 308 4.46 24.03 19.62
C HIS A 308 2.94 24.27 19.68
N LEU A 309 2.13 23.49 18.96
CA LEU A 309 0.68 23.65 18.89
C LEU A 309 0.02 23.08 20.16
N LYS A 310 -0.89 23.88 20.79
CA LYS A 310 -1.51 23.57 22.07
C LYS A 310 -3.04 23.39 21.99
N PHE A 311 -3.58 23.20 20.80
CA PHE A 311 -5.01 23.00 20.56
C PHE A 311 -5.28 21.59 19.97
N PRO A 312 -6.53 21.11 20.02
CA PRO A 312 -6.90 19.84 19.38
C PRO A 312 -6.70 19.85 17.84
N PRO A 313 -6.17 18.76 17.26
CA PRO A 313 -5.91 17.44 17.86
C PRO A 313 -4.59 17.33 18.64
N TYR A 314 -3.65 18.24 18.46
CA TYR A 314 -2.28 18.16 19.00
C TYR A 314 -2.20 18.18 20.54
N SER A 315 -3.16 18.82 21.21
CA SER A 315 -3.27 18.76 22.67
C SER A 315 -3.79 17.42 23.20
N TRP A 316 -4.42 16.60 22.35
CA TRP A 316 -4.97 15.28 22.69
C TRP A 316 -4.06 14.14 22.29
N LYS A 317 -3.52 14.19 21.06
CA LYS A 317 -2.74 13.12 20.42
C LYS A 317 -1.28 13.54 20.31
N LYS A 318 -0.50 13.23 21.34
CA LYS A 318 0.92 13.62 21.39
C LYS A 318 1.79 12.82 20.40
N CYS A 319 1.32 11.68 19.92
CA CYS A 319 1.98 10.95 18.83
C CYS A 319 1.98 11.70 17.49
N GLU A 320 1.12 12.71 17.31
CA GLU A 320 0.99 13.46 16.05
C GLU A 320 1.96 14.67 15.94
N VAL A 321 2.71 14.99 16.97
CA VAL A 321 3.41 16.29 17.04
C VAL A 321 4.86 16.27 16.51
N GLU A 322 5.44 15.10 16.27
CA GLU A 322 6.83 14.92 15.84
C GLU A 322 6.96 14.06 14.55
N LEU A 323 5.97 14.16 13.65
CA LEU A 323 5.90 13.35 12.44
C LEU A 323 6.43 14.07 11.19
N GLY A 324 6.87 15.31 11.35
CA GLY A 324 7.32 16.16 10.25
C GLY A 324 8.61 15.68 9.59
N MET A 325 8.75 16.00 8.29
CA MET A 325 10.03 15.91 7.57
C MET A 325 11.04 16.98 8.01
N ALA A 326 10.52 18.05 8.62
CA ALA A 326 11.30 19.15 9.17
C ALA A 326 10.68 19.66 10.47
N GLU A 327 11.47 20.35 11.26
CA GLU A 327 11.01 21.16 12.39
C GLU A 327 10.22 22.38 11.88
N ALA A 328 9.41 22.99 12.75
CA ALA A 328 8.66 24.20 12.40
C ALA A 328 9.54 25.43 12.08
N ASP A 329 10.82 25.39 12.43
CA ASP A 329 11.82 26.42 12.12
C ASP A 329 12.62 26.15 10.84
N TYR A 330 12.16 25.18 10.02
CA TYR A 330 12.80 24.73 8.79
C TYR A 330 14.11 23.92 8.98
N THR A 331 14.41 23.44 10.17
CA THR A 331 15.49 22.49 10.36
C THR A 331 15.11 21.15 9.69
N ALA A 332 15.81 20.82 8.59
CA ALA A 332 15.55 19.62 7.82
C ALA A 332 15.97 18.35 8.56
N LYS A 333 15.05 17.42 8.77
CA LYS A 333 15.33 16.09 9.33
C LYS A 333 15.98 15.17 8.29
N PRO A 334 16.62 14.07 8.69
CA PRO A 334 17.24 13.10 7.77
C PRO A 334 16.28 12.58 6.69
N VAL A 335 15.01 12.36 7.00
CA VAL A 335 14.00 11.89 6.04
C VAL A 335 13.78 12.87 4.88
N LEU A 336 13.77 14.19 5.12
CA LEU A 336 13.64 15.19 4.05
C LEU A 336 14.84 15.15 3.11
N LYS A 337 16.06 14.96 3.66
CA LYS A 337 17.28 14.80 2.85
C LYS A 337 17.22 13.55 1.96
N THR A 338 16.61 12.48 2.47
CA THR A 338 16.39 11.24 1.70
C THR A 338 15.42 11.47 0.54
N PHE A 339 14.29 12.13 0.76
CA PHE A 339 13.35 12.49 -0.30
C PHE A 339 14.00 13.39 -1.35
N LYS A 340 14.79 14.39 -0.91
CA LYS A 340 15.56 15.25 -1.82
C LYS A 340 16.54 14.44 -2.68
N LYS A 341 17.33 13.55 -2.07
CA LYS A 341 18.29 12.66 -2.77
C LYS A 341 17.58 11.81 -3.82
N PHE A 342 16.42 11.23 -3.48
CA PHE A 342 15.64 10.43 -4.41
C PHE A 342 15.05 11.28 -5.56
N GLY A 343 14.56 12.48 -5.26
CA GLY A 343 14.11 13.43 -6.28
C GLY A 343 15.23 13.87 -7.22
N ASP A 344 16.42 14.18 -6.69
CA ASP A 344 17.61 14.48 -7.49
C ASP A 344 17.99 13.28 -8.38
N PHE A 345 17.90 12.04 -7.86
CA PHE A 345 18.13 10.84 -8.65
C PHE A 345 17.16 10.73 -9.84
N LEU A 346 15.85 10.87 -9.62
CA LEU A 346 14.87 10.79 -10.70
C LEU A 346 15.06 11.90 -11.75
N ASN A 347 15.30 13.14 -11.29
CA ASN A 347 15.50 14.29 -12.17
C ASN A 347 16.76 14.14 -13.06
N ASN A 348 17.83 13.58 -12.50
CA ASN A 348 19.12 13.42 -13.20
C ASN A 348 19.11 12.20 -14.13
N SER A 349 18.59 11.06 -13.67
CA SER A 349 18.60 9.82 -14.44
C SER A 349 17.56 9.82 -15.58
N LYS A 350 16.43 10.53 -15.40
CA LYS A 350 15.30 10.56 -16.34
C LYS A 350 14.83 9.17 -16.76
N ILE A 351 14.94 8.20 -15.82
CA ILE A 351 14.56 6.83 -16.09
C ILE A 351 13.04 6.71 -16.08
N ASP A 352 12.51 6.16 -17.16
CA ASP A 352 11.15 5.64 -17.23
C ASP A 352 11.22 4.11 -17.04
N LEU A 353 10.71 3.60 -15.89
CA LEU A 353 10.68 2.17 -15.63
C LEU A 353 9.52 1.52 -16.38
N PRO A 354 9.78 0.56 -17.28
CA PRO A 354 8.74 -0.31 -17.81
C PRO A 354 8.08 -1.11 -16.68
N LYS A 355 6.98 -1.80 -17.01
CA LYS A 355 6.36 -2.71 -16.04
C LYS A 355 7.37 -3.76 -15.56
N ALA A 356 7.42 -3.99 -14.26
CA ALA A 356 8.28 -5.02 -13.68
C ALA A 356 7.87 -6.43 -14.18
N LYS A 357 8.87 -7.29 -14.39
CA LYS A 357 8.64 -8.71 -14.68
C LYS A 357 7.99 -9.36 -13.46
N GLU A 358 6.87 -10.04 -13.68
CA GLU A 358 6.18 -10.86 -12.69
C GLU A 358 6.55 -12.33 -12.94
N ASP A 359 7.04 -13.02 -11.92
CA ASP A 359 7.53 -14.41 -12.04
C ASP A 359 6.46 -15.45 -11.68
N ALA A 360 5.48 -15.05 -10.85
CA ALA A 360 4.38 -15.94 -10.44
C ALA A 360 3.11 -15.16 -10.09
N VAL A 361 1.98 -15.88 -10.10
CA VAL A 361 0.69 -15.38 -9.63
C VAL A 361 0.35 -16.00 -8.29
N VAL A 362 0.13 -15.16 -7.28
CA VAL A 362 -0.46 -15.57 -5.99
C VAL A 362 -1.97 -15.47 -6.10
N ILE A 363 -2.65 -16.59 -5.93
CA ILE A 363 -4.11 -16.67 -5.92
C ILE A 363 -4.58 -16.60 -4.47
N LEU A 364 -5.19 -15.47 -4.13
CA LEU A 364 -5.76 -15.22 -2.80
C LEU A 364 -7.12 -15.89 -2.73
N THR A 365 -7.26 -16.85 -1.81
CA THR A 365 -8.44 -17.69 -1.71
C THR A 365 -9.47 -17.10 -0.74
N ARG A 366 -10.69 -17.65 -0.78
CA ARG A 366 -11.73 -17.36 0.20
C ARG A 366 -11.31 -17.84 1.60
N GLU A 367 -12.00 -17.41 2.62
CA GLU A 367 -11.83 -17.82 4.01
C GLU A 367 -10.41 -17.67 4.57
N THR A 368 -9.63 -16.76 4.00
CA THR A 368 -8.29 -16.40 4.48
C THR A 368 -8.19 -14.89 4.73
N GLU A 369 -7.17 -14.47 5.47
CA GLU A 369 -6.75 -13.07 5.59
C GLU A 369 -5.96 -12.66 4.34
N GLN A 370 -6.67 -12.44 3.21
CA GLN A 370 -6.08 -12.31 1.87
C GLN A 370 -4.91 -11.34 1.81
N ARG A 371 -5.07 -10.14 2.39
CA ARG A 371 -4.02 -9.11 2.38
C ARG A 371 -2.79 -9.53 3.17
N ALA A 372 -2.99 -10.09 4.36
CA ALA A 372 -1.89 -10.52 5.23
C ALA A 372 -1.14 -11.73 4.65
N ILE A 373 -1.88 -12.75 4.19
CA ILE A 373 -1.29 -13.94 3.54
C ILE A 373 -0.54 -13.56 2.26
N GLY A 374 -1.14 -12.68 1.44
CA GLY A 374 -0.49 -12.15 0.25
C GLY A 374 0.81 -11.42 0.58
N TRP A 375 0.80 -10.57 1.62
CA TRP A 375 2.00 -9.88 2.09
C TRP A 375 3.09 -10.85 2.55
N MET A 376 2.78 -11.87 3.38
CA MET A 376 3.77 -12.88 3.81
C MET A 376 4.34 -13.65 2.61
N ALA A 377 3.49 -14.05 1.67
CA ALA A 377 3.92 -14.70 0.43
C ALA A 377 4.82 -13.78 -0.41
N TYR A 378 4.50 -12.48 -0.47
CA TYR A 378 5.30 -11.49 -1.19
C TYR A 378 6.72 -11.35 -0.62
N VAL A 379 6.85 -11.28 0.72
CA VAL A 379 8.16 -11.21 1.38
C VAL A 379 8.97 -12.48 1.12
N LEU A 380 8.37 -13.67 1.30
CA LEU A 380 9.03 -14.97 1.02
C LEU A 380 9.51 -15.07 -0.43
N ALA A 381 8.70 -14.63 -1.38
CA ALA A 381 9.07 -14.63 -2.80
C ALA A 381 10.23 -13.66 -3.09
N LYS A 382 10.21 -12.45 -2.51
CA LYS A 382 11.33 -11.50 -2.64
C LYS A 382 12.62 -12.08 -2.10
N MET A 383 12.59 -12.74 -0.95
CA MET A 383 13.75 -13.46 -0.37
C MET A 383 14.22 -14.61 -1.24
N ALA A 384 13.31 -15.26 -1.98
CA ALA A 384 13.62 -16.32 -2.94
C ALA A 384 13.99 -15.77 -4.34
N GLY A 385 14.07 -14.45 -4.51
CA GLY A 385 14.45 -13.77 -5.76
C GLY A 385 13.34 -13.77 -6.82
N ALA A 386 12.07 -13.74 -6.42
CA ALA A 386 10.92 -13.70 -7.33
C ALA A 386 9.99 -12.52 -7.07
N ASN A 387 9.32 -12.04 -8.12
CA ASN A 387 8.30 -11.01 -8.07
C ASN A 387 6.93 -11.62 -8.30
N LEU A 388 5.96 -11.24 -7.46
CA LEU A 388 4.62 -11.77 -7.50
C LEU A 388 3.62 -10.79 -8.09
N LYS A 389 2.58 -11.34 -8.73
CA LYS A 389 1.32 -10.69 -9.03
C LYS A 389 0.23 -11.26 -8.14
N PHE A 390 -0.61 -10.42 -7.57
CA PHE A 390 -1.77 -10.86 -6.80
C PHE A 390 -2.99 -11.08 -7.71
N CYS A 391 -3.78 -12.08 -7.37
CA CYS A 391 -5.07 -12.33 -8.01
C CYS A 391 -6.07 -12.85 -6.98
N TYR A 392 -7.28 -12.33 -6.95
CA TYR A 392 -8.34 -12.93 -6.15
C TYR A 392 -9.01 -14.07 -6.91
N CYS A 393 -9.23 -15.19 -6.24
CA CYS A 393 -9.68 -16.44 -6.84
C CYS A 393 -11.02 -16.36 -7.60
N GLU A 394 -11.84 -15.35 -7.38
CA GLU A 394 -13.10 -15.13 -8.12
C GLU A 394 -12.91 -14.34 -9.42
N LYS A 395 -11.74 -13.77 -9.64
CA LYS A 395 -11.42 -13.00 -10.84
C LYS A 395 -10.78 -13.90 -11.92
N GLU A 396 -10.59 -13.34 -13.09
CA GLU A 396 -9.82 -14.03 -14.12
C GLU A 396 -8.37 -14.23 -13.65
N ILE A 397 -7.91 -15.48 -13.64
CA ILE A 397 -6.55 -15.82 -13.23
C ILE A 397 -5.60 -15.46 -14.38
N PRO A 398 -4.62 -14.57 -14.18
CA PRO A 398 -3.65 -14.22 -15.21
C PRO A 398 -2.83 -15.42 -15.67
N LYS A 399 -2.35 -15.41 -16.91
CA LYS A 399 -1.41 -16.44 -17.40
C LYS A 399 -0.07 -16.30 -16.68
N SER A 400 0.48 -17.41 -16.22
CA SER A 400 1.78 -17.52 -15.58
C SER A 400 2.30 -18.96 -15.69
N ASP A 401 3.61 -19.11 -15.58
CA ASP A 401 4.23 -20.44 -15.50
C ASP A 401 4.22 -20.98 -14.07
N ILE A 402 3.98 -20.12 -13.07
CA ILE A 402 3.98 -20.50 -11.65
C ILE A 402 2.77 -19.87 -10.95
N TYR A 403 2.02 -20.69 -10.23
CA TYR A 403 0.88 -20.29 -9.41
C TYR A 403 1.08 -20.71 -7.96
N LEU A 404 0.67 -19.83 -7.02
CA LEU A 404 0.76 -20.09 -5.59
C LEU A 404 -0.64 -20.01 -4.96
N LEU A 405 -1.03 -21.05 -4.22
CA LEU A 405 -2.20 -21.11 -3.34
C LEU A 405 -1.72 -21.14 -1.87
N PRO A 406 -1.38 -19.97 -1.29
CA PRO A 406 -0.80 -19.91 0.04
C PRO A 406 -1.85 -20.12 1.14
N SER A 407 -1.54 -20.98 2.10
CA SER A 407 -2.29 -21.21 3.36
C SER A 407 -3.80 -21.38 3.15
N ILE A 408 -4.19 -22.24 2.20
CA ILE A 408 -5.61 -22.47 1.88
C ILE A 408 -6.37 -22.92 3.12
N SER A 409 -7.55 -22.32 3.36
CA SER A 409 -8.36 -22.54 4.55
C SER A 409 -9.83 -22.72 4.20
N GLY A 410 -10.56 -23.43 5.03
CA GLY A 410 -12.02 -23.60 4.95
C GLY A 410 -12.53 -24.52 3.84
N PRO A 411 -13.85 -24.76 3.82
CA PRO A 411 -14.48 -25.65 2.85
C PRO A 411 -14.66 -24.99 1.46
N ASP A 412 -14.68 -23.66 1.38
CA ASP A 412 -14.96 -22.91 0.15
C ASP A 412 -13.73 -22.11 -0.31
N VAL A 413 -12.67 -22.84 -0.72
CA VAL A 413 -11.36 -22.25 -1.06
C VAL A 413 -11.47 -21.30 -2.26
N MET A 414 -12.12 -21.75 -3.35
CA MET A 414 -12.27 -20.98 -4.58
C MET A 414 -13.40 -21.54 -5.45
N PRO A 415 -13.95 -20.78 -6.44
CA PRO A 415 -14.92 -21.31 -7.38
C PRO A 415 -14.39 -22.51 -8.13
N GLN A 416 -15.25 -23.53 -8.32
CA GLN A 416 -14.86 -24.79 -9.02
C GLN A 416 -14.34 -24.52 -10.43
N GLU A 417 -15.00 -23.65 -11.19
CA GLU A 417 -14.57 -23.30 -12.56
C GLU A 417 -13.17 -22.69 -12.62
N LYS A 418 -12.78 -21.93 -11.59
CA LYS A 418 -11.44 -21.34 -11.49
C LYS A 418 -10.39 -22.38 -11.09
N LEU A 419 -10.79 -23.33 -10.24
CA LEU A 419 -9.93 -24.44 -9.88
C LEU A 419 -9.69 -25.34 -11.09
N ASP A 420 -10.73 -25.64 -11.86
CA ASP A 420 -10.63 -26.48 -13.08
C ASP A 420 -9.71 -25.83 -14.11
N ASP A 421 -9.85 -24.52 -14.37
CA ASP A 421 -8.94 -23.75 -15.23
C ASP A 421 -7.48 -23.81 -14.74
N LEU A 422 -7.27 -23.63 -13.43
CA LEU A 422 -5.94 -23.72 -12.83
C LEU A 422 -5.34 -25.12 -12.97
N VAL A 423 -6.12 -26.17 -12.70
CA VAL A 423 -5.71 -27.57 -12.82
C VAL A 423 -5.34 -27.89 -14.28
N GLU A 424 -6.11 -27.39 -15.25
CA GLU A 424 -5.80 -27.56 -16.67
C GLU A 424 -4.48 -26.88 -17.05
N ARG A 425 -4.21 -25.67 -16.55
CA ARG A 425 -2.94 -24.96 -16.79
C ARG A 425 -1.76 -25.74 -16.22
N VAL A 426 -1.91 -26.29 -15.02
CA VAL A 426 -0.87 -27.14 -14.42
C VAL A 426 -0.65 -28.40 -15.25
N TYR A 427 -1.73 -29.07 -15.68
CA TYR A 427 -1.63 -30.25 -16.55
C TYR A 427 -0.88 -29.95 -17.84
N ASN A 428 -1.01 -28.73 -18.37
CA ASN A 428 -0.37 -28.27 -19.61
C ASN A 428 1.07 -27.75 -19.42
N GLY A 429 1.61 -27.68 -18.20
CA GLY A 429 3.04 -27.40 -17.96
C GLY A 429 3.35 -26.39 -16.86
N ALA A 430 2.33 -25.74 -16.25
CA ALA A 430 2.59 -24.79 -15.17
C ALA A 430 2.99 -25.49 -13.86
N THR A 431 3.63 -24.73 -12.99
CA THR A 431 3.94 -25.13 -11.60
C THR A 431 2.88 -24.60 -10.65
N LEU A 432 2.40 -25.42 -9.72
CA LEU A 432 1.48 -25.05 -8.67
C LEU A 432 2.09 -25.33 -7.31
N TYR A 433 2.06 -24.35 -6.42
CA TYR A 433 2.35 -24.52 -5.00
C TYR A 433 1.07 -24.41 -4.18
N ILE A 434 0.90 -25.31 -3.23
CA ILE A 434 -0.19 -25.32 -2.26
C ILE A 434 0.40 -25.47 -0.87
N SER A 435 0.14 -24.54 0.05
CA SER A 435 0.34 -24.72 1.47
C SER A 435 -1.01 -24.86 2.18
N ALA A 436 -1.14 -25.85 3.03
CA ALA A 436 -2.44 -26.23 3.58
C ALA A 436 -2.59 -25.81 5.05
N ASP A 437 -3.68 -25.09 5.34
CA ASP A 437 -4.26 -25.02 6.67
C ASP A 437 -5.35 -26.09 6.79
N CYS A 438 -6.61 -25.73 6.68
CA CYS A 438 -7.73 -26.66 6.68
C CYS A 438 -8.57 -26.55 5.38
N GLY A 439 -7.95 -26.09 4.30
CA GLY A 439 -8.61 -25.90 3.01
C GLY A 439 -8.96 -27.20 2.31
N MET A 440 -10.16 -27.26 1.74
CA MET A 440 -10.66 -28.43 1.02
C MET A 440 -10.55 -28.21 -0.49
N LEU A 441 -9.89 -29.14 -1.19
CA LEU A 441 -9.82 -29.17 -2.65
C LEU A 441 -10.38 -30.51 -3.15
N PRO A 442 -11.26 -30.49 -4.15
CA PRO A 442 -11.74 -31.73 -4.78
C PRO A 442 -10.60 -32.42 -5.53
N GLU A 443 -10.71 -33.74 -5.72
CA GLU A 443 -9.71 -34.57 -6.41
C GLU A 443 -8.27 -34.38 -5.89
N PHE A 444 -8.12 -34.05 -4.62
CA PHE A 444 -6.87 -33.68 -3.97
C PHE A 444 -5.73 -34.66 -4.26
N ALA A 445 -5.98 -35.96 -4.11
CA ALA A 445 -4.96 -36.99 -4.32
C ALA A 445 -4.50 -37.07 -5.80
N LYS A 446 -5.41 -36.82 -6.75
CA LYS A 446 -5.09 -36.78 -8.17
C LYS A 446 -4.22 -35.58 -8.54
N LEU A 447 -4.52 -34.43 -7.92
CA LEU A 447 -3.79 -33.18 -8.16
C LEU A 447 -2.40 -33.17 -7.48
N THR A 448 -2.30 -33.67 -6.25
CA THR A 448 -1.09 -33.53 -5.43
C THR A 448 -0.22 -34.79 -5.35
N GLY A 449 -0.72 -35.95 -5.80
CA GLY A 449 -0.07 -37.23 -5.61
C GLY A 449 0.04 -37.66 -4.14
N VAL A 450 -0.80 -37.07 -3.27
CA VAL A 450 -0.86 -37.31 -1.82
C VAL A 450 -2.29 -37.63 -1.42
N LYS A 451 -2.50 -38.73 -0.70
CA LYS A 451 -3.79 -39.13 -0.17
C LYS A 451 -3.91 -38.68 1.30
N ASN A 452 -4.97 -37.97 1.63
CA ASN A 452 -5.30 -37.64 3.00
C ASN A 452 -6.00 -38.85 3.65
N LEU A 453 -5.46 -39.33 4.76
CA LEU A 453 -5.96 -40.49 5.50
C LEU A 453 -6.89 -40.07 6.62
N ASP A 454 -6.54 -38.99 7.32
CA ASP A 454 -7.27 -38.48 8.48
C ASP A 454 -6.89 -37.01 8.74
N PHE A 455 -7.63 -36.37 9.64
CA PHE A 455 -7.48 -34.97 9.96
C PHE A 455 -7.82 -34.72 11.41
N ASP A 456 -7.01 -33.91 12.10
CA ASP A 456 -7.36 -33.38 13.41
C ASP A 456 -7.05 -31.87 13.53
N ARG A 457 -7.73 -31.21 14.46
CA ARG A 457 -7.48 -29.83 14.85
C ARG A 457 -6.67 -29.75 16.12
N SER A 458 -5.45 -30.24 16.07
CA SER A 458 -4.52 -30.17 17.19
C SER A 458 -3.38 -29.20 16.88
N ASN A 459 -3.04 -28.37 17.88
CA ASN A 459 -1.87 -27.50 17.76
C ASN A 459 -0.61 -28.35 17.85
N LYS A 460 0.03 -28.65 16.73
CA LYS A 460 1.25 -29.45 16.61
C LYS A 460 2.30 -28.68 15.85
N GLY A 461 3.46 -28.55 16.43
CA GLY A 461 4.66 -28.05 15.76
C GLY A 461 5.67 -29.18 15.55
N GLY A 462 6.65 -28.91 14.72
CA GLY A 462 7.73 -29.81 14.41
C GLY A 462 8.88 -29.11 13.71
N SER A 463 9.85 -29.88 13.26
CA SER A 463 10.94 -29.39 12.44
C SER A 463 11.30 -30.40 11.36
N PHE A 464 11.95 -29.92 10.31
CA PHE A 464 12.49 -30.73 9.23
C PHE A 464 13.74 -30.07 8.65
N MET A 465 14.51 -30.85 7.89
CA MET A 465 15.71 -30.36 7.20
C MET A 465 15.40 -30.07 5.73
N LEU A 466 15.80 -28.89 5.25
CA LEU A 466 15.77 -28.51 3.83
C LEU A 466 17.09 -27.82 3.46
N GLU A 467 17.78 -28.30 2.44
CA GLU A 467 19.11 -27.79 2.01
C GLU A 467 20.12 -27.67 3.18
N GLY A 468 20.09 -28.60 4.15
CA GLY A 468 20.98 -28.60 5.32
C GLY A 468 20.59 -27.60 6.40
N LYS A 469 19.44 -26.93 6.30
CA LYS A 469 18.88 -25.98 7.26
C LYS A 469 17.72 -26.58 8.02
N ASN A 470 17.65 -26.31 9.32
CA ASN A 470 16.52 -26.76 10.16
C ASN A 470 15.38 -25.73 10.10
N ILE A 471 14.21 -26.15 9.63
CA ILE A 471 13.00 -25.32 9.53
C ILE A 471 12.01 -25.79 10.60
N ASN A 472 11.55 -24.84 11.42
CA ASN A 472 10.54 -25.10 12.45
C ASN A 472 9.17 -24.61 11.97
N TYR A 473 8.15 -25.45 12.11
CA TYR A 473 6.78 -25.13 11.72
C TYR A 473 5.79 -25.33 12.87
N SER A 474 4.64 -24.70 12.74
CA SER A 474 3.47 -24.91 13.59
C SER A 474 2.21 -24.99 12.73
N ARG A 475 1.15 -25.61 13.26
CA ARG A 475 -0.15 -25.69 12.59
C ARG A 475 -1.25 -25.97 13.61
N ASN A 476 -2.45 -25.48 13.32
CA ASN A 476 -3.66 -25.75 14.10
C ASN A 476 -4.50 -26.89 13.50
N CYS A 477 -4.09 -27.39 12.35
CA CYS A 477 -4.73 -28.47 11.61
C CYS A 477 -3.64 -29.43 11.14
N LYS A 478 -3.77 -30.72 11.46
CA LYS A 478 -2.87 -31.77 10.99
C LYS A 478 -3.60 -32.67 9.99
N HIS A 479 -3.08 -32.77 8.79
CA HIS A 479 -3.48 -33.79 7.81
C HIS A 479 -2.52 -34.99 7.91
N TYR A 480 -3.07 -36.16 8.14
CA TYR A 480 -2.34 -37.43 8.09
C TYR A 480 -2.32 -37.91 6.65
N ILE A 481 -1.16 -37.85 6.00
CA ILE A 481 -1.04 -38.06 4.56
C ILE A 481 -0.21 -39.29 4.22
N GLU A 482 -0.52 -39.90 3.07
CA GLU A 482 0.22 -40.99 2.45
C GLU A 482 0.57 -40.61 1.01
N ILE A 483 1.78 -40.92 0.57
CA ILE A 483 2.21 -40.71 -0.81
C ILE A 483 1.50 -41.71 -1.73
N CYS A 484 0.86 -41.21 -2.79
CA CYS A 484 0.26 -42.01 -3.84
C CYS A 484 0.72 -41.61 -5.26
N GLY A 485 2.00 -41.25 -5.37
CA GLY A 485 2.64 -40.85 -6.63
C GLY A 485 3.59 -39.67 -6.50
N ALA A 486 3.46 -38.86 -5.44
CA ALA A 486 4.38 -37.75 -5.18
C ALA A 486 5.76 -38.23 -4.68
N GLU A 487 6.76 -37.38 -4.77
CA GLU A 487 8.06 -37.51 -4.15
C GLU A 487 8.11 -36.66 -2.88
N ALA A 488 8.59 -37.22 -1.75
CA ALA A 488 8.84 -36.44 -0.54
C ALA A 488 10.14 -35.65 -0.68
N ILE A 489 10.05 -34.31 -0.70
CA ILE A 489 11.22 -33.42 -0.61
C ILE A 489 11.70 -33.35 0.84
N CYS A 490 10.75 -33.20 1.77
CA CYS A 490 11.04 -33.14 3.21
C CYS A 490 10.06 -33.99 4.00
N GLN A 491 10.61 -34.73 4.93
CA GLN A 491 9.87 -35.52 5.93
C GLN A 491 10.69 -35.53 7.23
N ASN A 492 10.02 -35.82 8.35
CA ASN A 492 10.66 -36.17 9.60
C ASN A 492 10.25 -37.60 9.99
N GLU A 493 10.62 -38.07 11.22
CA GLU A 493 10.32 -39.43 11.67
C GLU A 493 8.82 -39.73 11.77
N GLU A 494 7.99 -38.71 11.91
CA GLU A 494 6.55 -38.84 12.16
C GLU A 494 5.69 -38.59 10.91
N GLU A 495 6.16 -37.79 9.95
CA GLU A 495 5.30 -37.30 8.89
C GLU A 495 6.02 -36.76 7.65
N ILE A 496 5.28 -36.76 6.54
CA ILE A 496 5.65 -36.12 5.28
C ILE A 496 5.22 -34.66 5.34
N ILE A 497 6.13 -33.73 5.05
CA ILE A 497 5.93 -32.29 5.21
C ILE A 497 5.84 -31.55 3.88
N PHE A 498 6.77 -31.82 2.97
CA PHE A 498 6.84 -31.15 1.67
C PHE A 498 7.03 -32.17 0.56
N THR A 499 6.18 -32.10 -0.46
CA THR A 499 6.18 -33.05 -1.57
C THR A 499 6.24 -32.35 -2.93
N LYS A 500 6.67 -33.10 -3.95
CA LYS A 500 6.66 -32.72 -5.35
C LYS A 500 5.98 -33.81 -6.16
N PHE A 501 5.10 -33.43 -7.08
CA PHE A 501 4.37 -34.34 -7.93
C PHE A 501 4.34 -33.88 -9.38
N GLY A 502 4.64 -34.76 -10.31
CA GLY A 502 4.46 -34.50 -11.74
C GLY A 502 2.99 -34.70 -12.12
N PHE A 503 2.32 -33.62 -12.55
CA PHE A 503 0.92 -33.66 -12.98
C PHE A 503 0.79 -33.24 -14.44
N GLY A 504 0.56 -34.18 -15.32
CA GLY A 504 0.63 -33.97 -16.77
C GLY A 504 2.03 -33.53 -17.19
N LYS A 505 2.16 -32.34 -17.77
CA LYS A 505 3.45 -31.72 -18.13
C LYS A 505 3.98 -30.78 -17.03
N GLY A 506 3.15 -30.46 -16.02
CA GLY A 506 3.47 -29.54 -14.98
C GLY A 506 3.92 -30.20 -13.67
N THR A 507 4.04 -29.39 -12.65
CA THR A 507 4.53 -29.80 -11.33
C THR A 507 3.66 -29.23 -10.22
N VAL A 508 3.30 -30.05 -9.22
CA VAL A 508 2.61 -29.60 -8.02
C VAL A 508 3.52 -29.78 -6.81
N TYR A 509 3.70 -28.72 -6.06
CA TYR A 509 4.35 -28.71 -4.74
C TYR A 509 3.27 -28.61 -3.65
N TYR A 510 3.28 -29.53 -2.70
CA TYR A 510 2.35 -29.51 -1.59
C TYR A 510 3.09 -29.44 -0.27
N LEU A 511 2.79 -28.41 0.53
CA LEU A 511 3.32 -28.19 1.86
C LEU A 511 2.22 -28.45 2.92
N ASN A 512 2.43 -29.42 3.80
CA ASN A 512 1.46 -29.91 4.77
C ASN A 512 1.37 -29.03 6.04
N TYR A 513 1.54 -27.74 5.90
CA TYR A 513 1.26 -26.72 6.94
C TYR A 513 1.12 -25.32 6.32
N PRO A 514 0.41 -24.39 7.00
CA PRO A 514 0.14 -23.05 6.46
C PRO A 514 1.31 -22.09 6.74
N LEU A 515 2.36 -22.14 5.92
CA LEU A 515 3.59 -21.36 6.09
C LEU A 515 3.29 -19.86 6.25
N GLU A 516 2.56 -19.29 5.30
CA GLU A 516 2.30 -17.85 5.22
C GLU A 516 1.44 -17.38 6.40
N LYS A 517 0.41 -18.14 6.76
CA LYS A 517 -0.43 -17.88 7.94
C LYS A 517 0.37 -17.90 9.24
N ASN A 518 1.30 -18.85 9.36
CA ASN A 518 2.17 -18.93 10.53
C ASN A 518 3.03 -17.68 10.71
N PHE A 519 3.42 -17.05 9.59
CA PHE A 519 4.28 -15.88 9.62
C PHE A 519 3.55 -14.64 10.09
N MET A 520 2.22 -14.57 9.97
CA MET A 520 1.45 -13.38 10.36
C MET A 520 1.74 -12.95 11.81
N ASN A 521 1.75 -13.90 12.75
CA ASN A 521 1.91 -13.62 14.18
C ASN A 521 3.28 -14.03 14.76
N LYS A 522 4.18 -14.61 13.96
CA LYS A 522 5.50 -15.06 14.41
C LYS A 522 6.51 -13.93 14.29
N SER A 523 7.03 -13.45 15.42
CA SER A 523 8.11 -12.47 15.43
C SER A 523 9.39 -13.04 14.82
N ASN A 524 10.11 -12.21 14.06
CA ASN A 524 11.36 -12.56 13.37
C ASN A 524 11.21 -13.78 12.43
N ALA A 525 10.01 -13.99 11.88
CA ALA A 525 9.73 -15.15 11.04
C ALA A 525 10.66 -15.22 9.81
N PHE A 526 11.01 -14.06 9.25
CA PHE A 526 11.84 -13.95 8.05
C PHE A 526 13.36 -14.00 8.32
N ASP A 527 13.78 -14.07 9.57
CA ASP A 527 15.20 -14.27 9.91
C ASP A 527 15.65 -15.70 9.61
N GLY A 528 14.70 -16.66 9.63
CA GLY A 528 14.92 -18.07 9.32
C GLY A 528 15.20 -18.37 7.85
N ASP A 529 15.26 -19.66 7.55
CA ASP A 529 15.55 -20.18 6.22
C ASP A 529 14.29 -20.72 5.49
N ASP A 530 13.10 -20.42 5.99
CA ASP A 530 11.81 -20.87 5.43
C ASP A 530 11.60 -20.42 3.97
N TYR A 531 12.24 -19.32 3.54
CA TYR A 531 12.25 -18.85 2.14
C TYR A 531 12.80 -19.92 1.17
N LEU A 532 13.56 -20.90 1.64
CA LEU A 532 14.08 -22.02 0.83
C LEU A 532 12.94 -22.86 0.24
N ILE A 533 11.77 -22.91 0.88
CA ILE A 533 10.58 -23.56 0.33
C ILE A 533 10.18 -22.86 -0.97
N TYR A 534 10.10 -21.54 -0.95
CA TYR A 534 9.81 -20.74 -2.14
C TYR A 534 10.92 -20.86 -3.19
N LYS A 535 12.17 -20.93 -2.77
CA LYS A 535 13.32 -21.13 -3.67
C LYS A 535 13.23 -22.45 -4.45
N GLN A 536 12.72 -23.53 -3.82
CA GLN A 536 12.46 -24.80 -4.53
C GLN A 536 11.38 -24.63 -5.61
N ILE A 537 10.33 -23.85 -5.33
CA ILE A 537 9.25 -23.60 -6.27
C ILE A 537 9.74 -22.80 -7.46
N PHE A 538 10.64 -21.83 -7.22
CA PHE A 538 11.21 -20.94 -8.24
C PHE A 538 12.50 -21.46 -8.88
N ALA A 539 12.94 -22.70 -8.59
CA ALA A 539 14.23 -23.23 -9.06
C ALA A 539 14.39 -23.20 -10.59
N ASN A 540 13.28 -23.38 -11.32
CA ASN A 540 13.27 -23.44 -12.79
C ASN A 540 12.79 -22.13 -13.46
N LYS A 541 12.60 -21.05 -12.69
CA LYS A 541 12.17 -19.78 -13.29
C LYS A 541 13.26 -19.17 -14.16
N GLU A 542 12.88 -18.62 -15.28
CA GLU A 542 13.80 -17.81 -16.09
C GLU A 542 14.08 -16.47 -15.40
N SER A 543 15.33 -16.23 -15.07
CA SER A 543 15.79 -15.00 -14.42
C SER A 543 16.83 -14.29 -15.26
N ILE A 544 16.68 -12.98 -15.43
CA ILE A 544 17.71 -12.12 -16.02
C ILE A 544 18.79 -11.84 -14.97
N VAL A 545 18.37 -11.57 -13.72
CA VAL A 545 19.25 -11.30 -12.58
C VAL A 545 18.82 -12.14 -11.40
N ASN A 546 19.77 -12.80 -10.74
CA ASN A 546 19.55 -13.50 -9.47
C ASN A 546 20.49 -12.93 -8.42
N ALA A 547 19.95 -12.60 -7.24
CA ALA A 547 20.75 -12.33 -6.04
C ALA A 547 20.87 -13.60 -5.20
N ARG A 548 22.06 -13.89 -4.68
CA ARG A 548 22.28 -15.03 -3.78
C ARG A 548 21.89 -14.74 -2.34
N ASN A 549 21.92 -13.48 -1.94
CA ASN A 549 21.57 -13.06 -0.59
C ASN A 549 20.06 -12.82 -0.49
N LYS A 550 19.41 -13.44 0.50
CA LYS A 550 17.96 -13.34 0.74
C LYS A 550 17.45 -11.92 1.08
N TYR A 551 18.33 -11.04 1.55
CA TYR A 551 18.00 -9.65 1.87
C TYR A 551 18.22 -8.67 0.70
N LEU A 552 18.75 -9.14 -0.42
CA LEU A 552 18.84 -8.36 -1.65
C LEU A 552 17.63 -8.62 -2.54
N GLY A 553 16.63 -7.77 -2.43
CA GLY A 553 15.45 -7.86 -3.29
C GLY A 553 15.73 -7.30 -4.69
N VAL A 554 15.48 -8.09 -5.71
CA VAL A 554 15.67 -7.73 -7.11
C VAL A 554 14.33 -7.48 -7.78
N THR A 555 14.22 -6.38 -8.54
CA THR A 555 13.10 -6.12 -9.44
C THR A 555 13.63 -5.81 -10.83
N VAL A 556 13.20 -6.57 -11.82
CA VAL A 556 13.68 -6.46 -13.20
C VAL A 556 12.59 -5.84 -14.07
N HIS A 557 12.96 -4.85 -14.86
CA HIS A 557 12.10 -4.13 -15.80
C HIS A 557 12.62 -4.37 -17.22
N PRO A 558 12.07 -5.34 -17.98
CA PRO A 558 12.49 -5.61 -19.34
C PRO A 558 12.28 -4.40 -20.25
N THR A 559 13.27 -4.14 -21.11
CA THR A 559 13.21 -3.13 -22.17
C THR A 559 13.39 -3.82 -23.53
N GLU A 560 13.20 -3.08 -24.61
CA GLU A 560 13.37 -3.62 -25.96
C GLU A 560 14.77 -4.25 -26.18
N ASN A 561 15.82 -3.66 -25.63
CA ASN A 561 17.22 -4.05 -25.86
C ASN A 561 17.94 -4.54 -24.60
N GLY A 562 17.22 -4.84 -23.52
CA GLY A 562 17.84 -5.25 -22.27
C GLY A 562 16.90 -5.21 -21.07
N ALA A 563 17.35 -4.67 -19.96
CA ALA A 563 16.53 -4.47 -18.77
C ALA A 563 17.07 -3.34 -17.88
N ILE A 564 16.20 -2.71 -17.09
CA ILE A 564 16.60 -1.92 -15.93
C ILE A 564 16.35 -2.78 -14.70
N THR A 565 17.29 -2.83 -13.79
CA THR A 565 17.16 -3.66 -12.58
C THR A 565 17.39 -2.79 -11.35
N VAL A 566 16.45 -2.88 -10.41
CA VAL A 566 16.53 -2.24 -9.10
C VAL A 566 16.84 -3.32 -8.07
N ILE A 567 17.92 -3.14 -7.33
CA ILE A 567 18.41 -4.04 -6.28
C ILE A 567 18.37 -3.27 -4.97
N ILE A 568 17.68 -3.79 -3.96
CA ILE A 568 17.49 -3.12 -2.67
C ILE A 568 18.00 -4.01 -1.55
N ASN A 569 18.81 -3.46 -0.65
CA ASN A 569 19.21 -4.13 0.57
C ASN A 569 18.18 -3.88 1.68
N TYR A 570 17.44 -4.91 2.05
CA TYR A 570 16.44 -4.88 3.12
C TYR A 570 17.00 -5.22 4.51
N SER A 571 18.30 -5.05 4.73
CA SER A 571 18.93 -5.37 6.02
C SER A 571 19.84 -4.25 6.52
N GLY A 572 20.13 -4.29 7.83
CA GLY A 572 21.09 -3.39 8.50
C GLY A 572 22.57 -3.78 8.30
N GLU A 573 22.88 -4.66 7.35
CA GLU A 573 24.24 -5.13 7.07
C GLU A 573 24.67 -4.74 5.65
N CYS A 574 25.98 -4.52 5.47
CA CYS A 574 26.55 -4.39 4.14
C CYS A 574 26.59 -5.77 3.47
N HIS A 575 26.13 -5.85 2.24
CA HIS A 575 26.23 -7.06 1.46
C HIS A 575 27.04 -6.83 0.19
N SER A 576 27.91 -7.79 -0.15
CA SER A 576 28.44 -7.83 -1.52
C SER A 576 27.25 -7.97 -2.46
N CYS A 577 27.24 -7.22 -3.56
CA CYS A 577 26.22 -7.36 -4.60
C CYS A 577 26.51 -8.65 -5.40
N ASP A 578 26.34 -9.80 -4.72
CA ASP A 578 26.53 -11.13 -5.30
C ASP A 578 25.31 -11.49 -6.18
N ILE A 579 25.29 -10.87 -7.37
CA ILE A 579 24.31 -11.15 -8.40
C ILE A 579 24.93 -12.00 -9.51
N THR A 580 24.11 -12.85 -10.10
CA THR A 580 24.42 -13.58 -11.35
C THR A 580 23.48 -13.09 -12.44
N LEU A 581 24.05 -12.80 -13.61
CA LEU A 581 23.30 -12.45 -14.80
C LEU A 581 23.07 -13.71 -15.65
N ASN A 582 21.98 -13.72 -16.39
CA ASN A 582 21.83 -14.64 -17.51
C ASN A 582 22.90 -14.32 -18.57
N ASP A 583 23.47 -15.33 -19.21
CA ASP A 583 24.58 -15.22 -20.17
C ASP A 583 24.26 -14.33 -21.38
N GLU A 584 22.98 -14.07 -21.65
CA GLU A 584 22.53 -13.15 -22.72
C GLU A 584 22.66 -11.67 -22.34
N TYR A 585 23.03 -11.32 -21.11
CA TYR A 585 23.03 -9.94 -20.61
C TYR A 585 24.36 -9.52 -20.01
N ILE A 586 24.72 -8.25 -20.22
CA ILE A 586 25.84 -7.57 -19.55
C ILE A 586 25.38 -6.28 -18.88
N ILE A 587 26.12 -5.85 -17.86
CA ILE A 587 25.90 -4.53 -17.26
C ILE A 587 26.41 -3.48 -18.23
N GLU A 588 25.51 -2.63 -18.72
CA GLU A 588 25.84 -1.49 -19.58
C GLU A 588 26.23 -0.28 -18.74
N GLU A 589 25.49 -0.04 -17.65
CA GLU A 589 25.66 1.15 -16.80
C GLU A 589 25.20 0.87 -15.37
N VAL A 590 25.91 1.46 -14.40
CA VAL A 590 25.44 1.60 -13.01
C VAL A 590 24.89 3.02 -12.85
N ILE A 591 23.57 3.13 -12.80
CA ILE A 591 22.89 4.43 -12.82
C ILE A 591 22.89 5.05 -11.43
N CYS A 592 22.75 4.22 -10.38
CA CYS A 592 22.76 4.64 -8.99
C CYS A 592 23.32 3.52 -8.11
N GLY A 593 23.97 3.88 -7.01
CA GLY A 593 24.50 2.94 -6.02
C GLY A 593 25.85 2.35 -6.38
N ASP A 594 26.16 1.19 -5.80
CA ASP A 594 27.42 0.47 -5.98
C ASP A 594 27.13 -1.01 -6.33
N ILE A 595 27.73 -1.50 -7.41
CA ILE A 595 27.57 -2.88 -7.86
C ILE A 595 28.43 -3.87 -7.07
N ASN A 596 29.45 -3.43 -6.35
CA ASN A 596 30.30 -4.31 -5.56
C ASN A 596 29.78 -4.51 -4.14
N THR A 597 29.26 -3.44 -3.53
CA THR A 597 28.79 -3.46 -2.14
C THR A 597 27.56 -2.59 -1.98
N ILE A 598 26.45 -3.19 -1.56
CA ILE A 598 25.23 -2.45 -1.22
C ILE A 598 25.21 -2.24 0.30
N LYS A 599 25.27 -0.98 0.71
CA LYS A 599 25.22 -0.58 2.13
C LYS A 599 23.85 -0.91 2.75
N PRO A 600 23.74 -0.93 4.10
CA PRO A 600 22.48 -1.09 4.79
C PRO A 600 21.40 -0.16 4.23
N PHE A 601 20.24 -0.72 3.89
CA PHE A 601 19.04 0.01 3.44
C PHE A 601 19.23 0.89 2.19
N GLU A 602 20.34 0.70 1.45
CA GLU A 602 20.61 1.39 0.19
C GLU A 602 20.16 0.56 -1.02
N SER A 603 20.12 1.23 -2.17
CA SER A 603 19.68 0.64 -3.42
C SER A 603 20.71 0.83 -4.52
N THR A 604 20.77 -0.12 -5.44
CA THR A 604 21.57 -0.03 -6.68
C THR A 604 20.65 -0.18 -7.89
N VAL A 605 20.78 0.71 -8.85
CA VAL A 605 20.03 0.67 -10.11
C VAL A 605 21.01 0.46 -11.26
N ILE A 606 20.82 -0.60 -12.02
CA ILE A 606 21.67 -0.96 -13.16
C ILE A 606 20.86 -1.05 -14.46
N LYS A 607 21.51 -0.67 -15.53
CA LYS A 607 21.02 -0.90 -16.88
C LYS A 607 21.75 -2.08 -17.49
N LEU A 608 20.99 -3.02 -17.99
CA LEU A 608 21.48 -4.23 -18.65
C LEU A 608 21.25 -4.12 -20.14
N LYS A 609 22.22 -4.58 -20.92
CA LYS A 609 22.12 -4.73 -22.37
C LYS A 609 22.05 -6.20 -22.73
N LYS A 610 21.10 -6.56 -23.59
CA LYS A 610 21.07 -7.88 -24.21
C LYS A 610 22.13 -7.94 -25.30
N ILE A 611 22.94 -9.01 -25.30
CA ILE A 611 24.08 -9.17 -26.23
C ILE A 611 23.79 -10.11 -27.40
N ILE A 612 22.66 -10.80 -27.38
CA ILE A 612 22.22 -11.72 -28.44
C ILE A 612 20.74 -11.54 -28.75
#